data_396074cacd062b4106ba5aa644377e95
#
_entry.id   396074cacd062b4106ba5aa644377e95
#
_cell.length_a   1.000
_cell.length_b   1.000
_cell.length_c   1.000
_cell.angle_alpha   90.00
_cell.angle_beta   90.00
_cell.angle_gamma   90.00
#
_symmetry.space_group_name_H-M   'P 1'
#
loop_
_entity.id
_entity.type
_entity.pdbx_description
1 polymer ?
#
loop_
_entity_poly.entity_id
_entity_poly.type
_entity_poly.pdbx_seq_one_letter_code
_entity_poly.pdbx_strand_id
1 'polypeptide(L)'
;MRKMSAKTICLIAAACCTAMGTVSCTDSDYDLSNVDMTVGLGSGELSLPVSSSDVIPLKEVLKFTDSEVVDTIEGGDYMFAKNGDAVSPARPEIDRITVMKLNAQNFEFDLGSTLRDAVSGLQPNNANGMKRIAVNIDVSKVVHTFEYGGTQPQEVEELQEAYITARMILRIHFSENLKKLVGTMGELSLTLPTYMTFEAESINCEKRGNTLVFSNLSTSEDLSFSVNIDKLTMGTLPDELGKLVAENNYVTMDGNLKLAAKITEVTPNVVGVDYNDCKITSEMVMDDAVMLDKVKGRFDPTIDLSNLGEANITGLPDFLTEGDVSIDLDNPQIVLTLESDLTVGGQLAGDVKYWRNGQERSFRLPEPINLKAAAENSGEKSVNRICICRNKSKVTAGNYDQVIETEEIKNLLYPKVIDKIAFSGSATADKNNIYTYELGKTYTVQPAYRLEAPLAFGEDAKIVYTEQFDNWNKDIKDFDVTEGTCIVMEAVVENRIPAYLNVEATPIGLDGNELPSSVIKVDIDADVKASPNGIDAATSDLRIVLTPSKQGLKKLNGMKIKVSGTAKDANGNNPIKGITLNAKKHSLVLQNIRLTLKGKAIADLN
;
A
#
# COMPACT_ATOMS: atom_id res chain seq x y z
N MET A 1 -17.53 18.46 -45.22
CA MET A 1 -16.38 17.56 -45.40
C MET A 1 -16.67 16.30 -44.60
N ARG A 2 -16.92 15.17 -45.26
CA ARG A 2 -17.17 13.90 -44.57
C ARG A 2 -15.87 13.33 -44.02
N LYS A 3 -15.87 13.00 -42.72
CA LYS A 3 -14.74 12.36 -42.03
C LYS A 3 -14.46 11.01 -42.71
N MET A 4 -13.24 10.84 -43.23
CA MET A 4 -12.75 9.56 -43.69
C MET A 4 -12.27 8.75 -42.49
N SER A 5 -12.98 7.67 -42.17
CA SER A 5 -12.58 6.70 -41.13
C SER A 5 -11.68 5.61 -41.74
N ALA A 6 -11.07 4.76 -40.88
CA ALA A 6 -10.31 3.58 -41.36
C ALA A 6 -11.12 2.72 -42.36
N LYS A 7 -12.46 2.75 -42.29
CA LYS A 7 -13.37 2.20 -43.30
C LYS A 7 -13.11 2.75 -44.70
N THR A 8 -12.64 3.98 -44.80
CA THR A 8 -12.40 4.64 -46.08
C THR A 8 -11.13 4.17 -46.78
N ILE A 9 -10.14 3.67 -46.04
CA ILE A 9 -8.88 3.14 -46.63
C ILE A 9 -9.15 1.83 -47.35
N CYS A 10 -10.03 0.97 -46.84
CA CYS A 10 -10.45 -0.24 -47.51
C CYS A 10 -11.49 0.03 -48.63
N LEU A 11 -12.33 1.07 -48.45
CA LEU A 11 -13.24 1.56 -49.51
C LEU A 11 -12.50 2.14 -50.71
N ILE A 12 -11.26 2.63 -50.53
CA ILE A 12 -10.46 3.16 -51.63
C ILE A 12 -10.07 2.04 -52.61
N ALA A 13 -9.81 0.81 -52.16
CA ALA A 13 -9.62 -0.34 -53.04
C ALA A 13 -10.90 -0.70 -53.81
N ALA A 14 -12.08 -0.55 -53.19
CA ALA A 14 -13.39 -0.73 -53.81
C ALA A 14 -13.84 0.48 -54.65
N ALA A 15 -13.48 1.72 -54.22
CA ALA A 15 -13.85 2.94 -54.92
C ALA A 15 -13.18 3.10 -56.31
N CYS A 16 -12.10 2.38 -56.58
CA CYS A 16 -11.57 2.32 -57.92
C CYS A 16 -12.52 1.67 -58.92
N CYS A 17 -13.39 0.79 -58.44
CA CYS A 17 -14.44 0.20 -59.27
C CYS A 17 -15.64 1.14 -59.46
N THR A 18 -15.92 2.03 -58.49
CA THR A 18 -17.07 2.96 -58.54
C THR A 18 -16.77 4.31 -59.21
N ALA A 19 -15.51 4.77 -59.21
CA ALA A 19 -15.13 6.04 -59.88
C ALA A 19 -15.22 5.94 -61.42
N MET A 20 -15.37 4.76 -62.00
CA MET A 20 -15.53 4.56 -63.42
C MET A 20 -17.00 4.58 -63.88
N GLY A 21 -17.95 4.69 -62.97
CA GLY A 21 -19.39 4.61 -63.25
C GLY A 21 -20.12 5.94 -63.47
N THR A 22 -19.44 7.11 -63.48
CA THR A 22 -20.10 8.40 -63.61
C THR A 22 -19.76 9.16 -64.91
N VAL A 23 -19.92 8.52 -66.02
CA VAL A 23 -20.16 9.20 -67.30
C VAL A 23 -21.46 8.72 -67.85
N SER A 24 -22.59 9.20 -67.30
CA SER A 24 -23.92 9.00 -67.91
C SER A 24 -24.24 10.29 -68.65
N CYS A 25 -24.16 10.22 -69.98
CA CYS A 25 -24.94 11.06 -70.84
C CYS A 25 -26.31 10.39 -70.98
N THR A 26 -27.30 10.95 -70.32
CA THR A 26 -28.71 10.59 -70.51
C THR A 26 -29.26 11.45 -71.62
N ASP A 27 -29.35 10.85 -72.78
CA ASP A 27 -30.26 11.31 -73.86
C ASP A 27 -31.41 10.32 -73.87
N SER A 28 -32.65 10.77 -73.64
CA SER A 28 -33.83 9.96 -73.36
C SER A 28 -34.54 9.38 -74.55
N ASP A 29 -33.95 9.40 -75.77
CA ASP A 29 -34.61 9.03 -77.02
C ASP A 29 -34.12 7.73 -77.66
N TYR A 30 -33.33 6.90 -76.95
CA TYR A 30 -32.92 5.59 -77.48
C TYR A 30 -33.46 4.46 -76.59
N ASP A 31 -34.17 3.51 -77.25
CA ASP A 31 -34.54 2.23 -76.66
C ASP A 31 -33.28 1.37 -76.44
N LEU A 32 -32.80 1.34 -75.22
CA LEU A 32 -31.57 0.62 -74.83
C LEU A 32 -31.84 -0.83 -74.41
N SER A 33 -33.07 -1.37 -74.61
CA SER A 33 -33.44 -2.70 -74.13
C SER A 33 -32.71 -3.87 -74.87
N ASN A 34 -31.94 -3.58 -75.92
CA ASN A 34 -31.14 -4.55 -76.70
C ASN A 34 -29.71 -4.11 -76.99
N VAL A 35 -29.20 -3.13 -76.25
CA VAL A 35 -27.82 -2.69 -76.44
C VAL A 35 -26.93 -3.38 -75.39
N ASP A 36 -25.92 -4.10 -75.87
CA ASP A 36 -24.87 -4.64 -75.03
C ASP A 36 -24.06 -3.46 -74.44
N MET A 37 -24.34 -3.16 -73.21
CA MET A 37 -23.65 -2.05 -72.47
C MET A 37 -22.38 -2.52 -71.75
N THR A 38 -21.72 -3.54 -72.23
CA THR A 38 -20.47 -4.05 -71.72
C THR A 38 -19.32 -3.10 -72.05
N VAL A 39 -18.74 -2.44 -71.04
CA VAL A 39 -17.62 -1.52 -71.21
C VAL A 39 -16.30 -2.16 -70.74
N GLY A 40 -15.37 -2.30 -71.66
CA GLY A 40 -14.00 -2.74 -71.37
C GLY A 40 -13.15 -1.59 -70.85
N LEU A 41 -12.72 -1.67 -69.67
CA LEU A 41 -11.83 -0.69 -69.03
C LEU A 41 -10.39 -1.19 -69.12
N GLY A 42 -9.54 -0.47 -69.87
CA GLY A 42 -8.10 -0.68 -69.95
C GLY A 42 -7.63 -1.83 -70.80
N SER A 43 -6.59 -1.62 -71.56
CA SER A 43 -5.71 -2.66 -72.12
C SER A 43 -4.26 -2.26 -71.80
N GLY A 44 -3.93 -2.33 -70.44
CA GLY A 44 -2.62 -1.87 -69.99
C GLY A 44 -2.62 -1.56 -68.51
N GLU A 45 -2.16 -0.39 -68.18
CA GLU A 45 -2.05 0.10 -66.79
C GLU A 45 -2.87 1.39 -66.63
N LEU A 46 -3.89 1.35 -65.77
CA LEU A 46 -4.64 2.54 -65.37
C LEU A 46 -4.27 2.87 -63.91
N SER A 47 -3.60 3.99 -63.71
CA SER A 47 -3.16 4.47 -62.39
C SER A 47 -3.96 5.69 -61.98
N LEU A 48 -4.54 5.65 -60.80
CA LEU A 48 -5.29 6.72 -60.19
C LEU A 48 -4.52 7.21 -58.94
N PRO A 49 -4.02 8.43 -58.94
CA PRO A 49 -3.49 9.01 -57.74
C PRO A 49 -4.63 9.36 -56.79
N VAL A 50 -4.53 8.86 -55.57
CA VAL A 50 -5.41 9.24 -54.45
C VAL A 50 -4.56 10.11 -53.52
N SER A 51 -5.14 11.13 -52.88
CA SER A 51 -4.40 11.97 -51.97
C SER A 51 -3.97 11.18 -50.72
N SER A 52 -3.43 11.82 -49.73
CA SER A 52 -3.09 11.20 -48.45
C SER A 52 -4.34 10.89 -47.64
N SER A 53 -4.26 9.93 -46.72
CA SER A 53 -5.30 9.71 -45.69
C SER A 53 -5.33 10.87 -44.66
N ASP A 54 -6.44 10.99 -43.96
CA ASP A 54 -6.42 11.73 -42.67
C ASP A 54 -5.49 11.04 -41.70
N VAL A 55 -5.08 11.77 -40.65
CA VAL A 55 -4.33 11.20 -39.54
C VAL A 55 -5.18 10.15 -38.84
N ILE A 56 -4.68 8.93 -38.72
CA ILE A 56 -5.32 7.82 -38.01
C ILE A 56 -4.70 7.74 -36.62
N PRO A 57 -5.34 8.31 -35.57
CA PRO A 57 -4.81 8.25 -34.23
C PRO A 57 -4.89 6.84 -33.66
N LEU A 58 -3.94 6.48 -32.80
CA LEU A 58 -3.86 5.14 -32.17
C LEU A 58 -5.16 4.76 -31.45
N LYS A 59 -5.88 5.71 -30.86
CA LYS A 59 -7.18 5.47 -30.22
C LYS A 59 -8.28 4.94 -31.15
N GLU A 60 -8.14 5.15 -32.47
CA GLU A 60 -9.09 4.60 -33.47
C GLU A 60 -8.67 3.22 -33.94
N VAL A 61 -7.38 2.88 -33.82
CA VAL A 61 -6.82 1.56 -34.11
C VAL A 61 -7.04 0.62 -32.93
N LEU A 62 -6.69 1.08 -31.72
CA LEU A 62 -6.87 0.31 -30.48
C LEU A 62 -8.10 0.88 -29.74
N LYS A 63 -9.24 0.21 -29.90
CA LYS A 63 -10.50 0.60 -29.27
C LYS A 63 -10.52 0.15 -27.80
N PHE A 64 -9.96 0.96 -26.89
CA PHE A 64 -9.98 0.69 -25.45
C PHE A 64 -11.27 1.15 -24.73
N THR A 65 -12.25 1.67 -25.46
CA THR A 65 -13.44 2.34 -24.91
C THR A 65 -14.32 1.46 -24.01
N ASP A 66 -14.17 0.14 -24.09
CA ASP A 66 -14.99 -0.83 -23.36
C ASP A 66 -14.16 -1.66 -22.35
N SER A 67 -12.91 -1.25 -22.08
CA SER A 67 -12.05 -1.97 -21.13
C SER A 67 -12.23 -1.45 -19.70
N GLU A 68 -12.41 -2.37 -18.77
CA GLU A 68 -12.43 -2.05 -17.31
C GLU A 68 -11.03 -1.92 -16.71
N VAL A 69 -9.99 -2.33 -17.45
CA VAL A 69 -8.61 -2.45 -16.93
C VAL A 69 -7.59 -1.61 -17.69
N VAL A 70 -7.96 -1.06 -18.86
CA VAL A 70 -7.07 -0.17 -19.64
C VAL A 70 -7.74 1.17 -19.84
N ASP A 71 -7.08 2.23 -19.42
CA ASP A 71 -7.58 3.61 -19.55
C ASP A 71 -6.43 4.55 -19.95
N THR A 72 -6.77 5.79 -20.27
CA THR A 72 -5.80 6.86 -20.52
C THR A 72 -5.67 7.73 -19.29
N ILE A 73 -4.44 7.94 -18.84
CA ILE A 73 -4.12 8.90 -17.79
C ILE A 73 -3.97 10.32 -18.35
N GLU A 74 -3.80 11.30 -17.47
CA GLU A 74 -3.52 12.68 -17.83
C GLU A 74 -2.34 12.74 -18.82
N GLY A 75 -2.51 13.45 -19.94
CA GLY A 75 -1.52 13.49 -21.04
C GLY A 75 -1.81 12.49 -22.18
N GLY A 76 -2.69 11.50 -21.98
CA GLY A 76 -3.14 10.55 -22.99
C GLY A 76 -2.33 9.25 -23.05
N ASP A 77 -1.45 8.99 -22.09
CA ASP A 77 -0.73 7.72 -22.00
C ASP A 77 -1.68 6.59 -21.54
N TYR A 78 -1.55 5.43 -22.17
CA TYR A 78 -2.33 4.27 -21.81
C TYR A 78 -1.74 3.56 -20.59
N MET A 79 -2.61 3.21 -19.66
CA MET A 79 -2.28 2.51 -18.42
C MET A 79 -3.19 1.28 -18.26
N PHE A 80 -2.59 0.12 -18.05
CA PHE A 80 -3.29 -1.03 -17.48
C PHE A 80 -3.34 -0.86 -15.96
N ALA A 81 -4.51 -0.98 -15.35
CA ALA A 81 -4.66 -0.87 -13.91
C ALA A 81 -5.80 -1.73 -13.37
N LYS A 82 -5.55 -2.46 -12.28
CA LYS A 82 -6.55 -3.24 -11.56
C LYS A 82 -6.32 -3.13 -10.06
N ASN A 83 -7.34 -2.71 -9.33
CA ASN A 83 -7.30 -2.72 -7.87
C ASN A 83 -7.53 -4.15 -7.36
N GLY A 84 -6.87 -4.48 -6.23
CA GLY A 84 -7.20 -5.67 -5.46
C GLY A 84 -8.57 -5.55 -4.80
N ASP A 85 -9.20 -6.69 -4.52
CA ASP A 85 -10.44 -6.73 -3.79
C ASP A 85 -10.22 -6.28 -2.33
N ALA A 86 -11.25 -5.68 -1.73
CA ALA A 86 -11.19 -5.25 -0.35
C ALA A 86 -11.07 -6.47 0.59
N VAL A 87 -10.14 -6.39 1.54
CA VAL A 87 -9.93 -7.41 2.57
C VAL A 87 -10.16 -6.87 3.97
N SER A 88 -10.48 -7.77 4.90
CA SER A 88 -10.58 -7.41 6.31
C SER A 88 -9.21 -7.03 6.86
N PRO A 89 -9.11 -6.00 7.71
CA PRO A 89 -7.86 -5.63 8.34
C PRO A 89 -7.39 -6.71 9.30
N ALA A 90 -6.07 -6.87 9.42
CA ALA A 90 -5.47 -7.60 10.54
C ALA A 90 -5.69 -6.81 11.84
N ARG A 91 -5.88 -7.53 12.95
CA ARG A 91 -6.24 -6.96 14.26
C ARG A 91 -5.29 -7.43 15.35
N PRO A 92 -4.03 -6.97 15.36
CA PRO A 92 -3.09 -7.30 16.43
C PRO A 92 -3.54 -6.69 17.75
N GLU A 93 -3.41 -7.49 18.80
CA GLU A 93 -3.70 -7.11 20.19
C GLU A 93 -2.73 -7.86 21.11
N ILE A 94 -2.32 -7.22 22.20
CA ILE A 94 -1.61 -7.87 23.30
C ILE A 94 -2.46 -7.67 24.55
N ASP A 95 -2.69 -8.74 25.29
CA ASP A 95 -3.51 -8.72 26.50
C ASP A 95 -2.93 -7.77 27.57
N ARG A 96 -3.82 -7.24 28.40
CA ARG A 96 -3.45 -6.38 29.54
C ARG A 96 -2.65 -7.14 30.58
N ILE A 97 -1.69 -6.46 31.19
CA ILE A 97 -0.97 -6.96 32.35
C ILE A 97 -1.67 -6.41 33.59
N THR A 98 -2.19 -7.31 34.42
CA THR A 98 -2.75 -6.95 35.74
C THR A 98 -1.87 -7.56 36.82
N VAL A 99 -1.32 -6.72 37.67
CA VAL A 99 -0.58 -7.18 38.85
C VAL A 99 -1.50 -7.13 40.07
N MET A 100 -1.62 -8.28 40.74
CA MET A 100 -2.48 -8.48 41.91
C MET A 100 -1.67 -8.40 43.18
N LYS A 101 -2.28 -7.82 44.23
CA LYS A 101 -1.68 -7.76 45.57
C LYS A 101 -1.52 -9.17 46.14
N LEU A 102 -0.29 -9.53 46.42
CA LEU A 102 0.07 -10.84 46.97
C LEU A 102 0.21 -10.72 48.48
N ASN A 103 0.90 -9.70 48.97
CA ASN A 103 1.19 -9.50 50.38
C ASN A 103 1.29 -8.01 50.72
N ALA A 104 0.94 -7.65 51.95
CA ALA A 104 1.23 -6.34 52.49
C ALA A 104 1.30 -6.44 54.02
N GLN A 105 2.25 -5.75 54.61
CA GLN A 105 2.44 -5.71 56.06
C GLN A 105 2.66 -4.26 56.53
N ASN A 106 2.10 -3.95 57.69
CA ASN A 106 2.25 -2.66 58.36
C ASN A 106 3.14 -2.83 59.57
N PHE A 107 4.02 -1.88 59.79
CA PHE A 107 4.92 -1.87 60.91
C PHE A 107 4.76 -0.58 61.72
N GLU A 108 4.84 -0.68 63.06
CA GLU A 108 4.85 0.48 63.92
C GLU A 108 6.22 1.13 63.93
N PHE A 109 6.27 2.45 63.93
CA PHE A 109 7.48 3.23 64.13
C PHE A 109 7.57 3.63 65.61
N ASP A 110 8.19 2.78 66.43
CA ASP A 110 8.40 2.98 67.88
C ASP A 110 9.54 3.98 68.11
N LEU A 111 9.23 5.05 68.82
CA LEU A 111 10.13 6.11 69.20
C LEU A 111 10.43 6.09 70.71
N GLY A 112 9.82 5.18 71.45
CA GLY A 112 9.81 5.19 72.92
C GLY A 112 11.17 5.11 73.57
N SER A 113 12.04 4.20 73.17
CA SER A 113 13.40 4.08 73.68
C SER A 113 14.23 5.32 73.36
N THR A 114 14.18 5.80 72.13
CA THR A 114 14.94 6.96 71.64
C THR A 114 14.54 8.25 72.40
N LEU A 115 13.22 8.44 72.58
CA LEU A 115 12.70 9.57 73.32
C LEU A 115 13.06 9.48 74.82
N ARG A 116 12.99 8.30 75.46
CA ARG A 116 13.38 8.05 76.81
C ARG A 116 14.87 8.42 77.05
N ASP A 117 15.74 7.96 76.15
CA ASP A 117 17.16 8.20 76.18
C ASP A 117 17.49 9.71 76.01
N ALA A 118 16.78 10.35 75.05
CA ALA A 118 16.95 11.78 74.77
C ALA A 118 16.53 12.68 75.94
N VAL A 119 15.50 12.29 76.70
CA VAL A 119 15.06 13.08 77.86
C VAL A 119 15.72 12.64 79.17
N SER A 120 16.39 11.48 79.20
CA SER A 120 17.12 11.00 80.36
C SER A 120 18.31 11.93 80.68
N GLY A 121 18.34 12.53 81.87
CA GLY A 121 19.38 13.47 82.26
C GLY A 121 19.10 14.95 81.98
N LEU A 122 18.01 15.26 81.28
CA LEU A 122 17.56 16.63 81.07
C LEU A 122 16.95 17.16 82.40
N GLN A 123 17.62 18.09 83.09
CA GLN A 123 17.09 18.75 84.26
C GLN A 123 16.04 19.79 83.87
N PRO A 124 14.86 19.81 84.50
CA PRO A 124 13.88 20.86 84.22
C PRO A 124 14.43 22.19 84.70
N ASN A 125 14.73 23.10 83.86
CA ASN A 125 15.05 24.46 84.21
C ASN A 125 13.78 25.20 84.64
N ASN A 126 13.55 25.25 85.96
CA ASN A 126 12.66 26.13 86.75
C ASN A 126 11.18 25.74 86.96
N ALA A 127 10.72 26.14 88.07
CA ALA A 127 9.51 25.83 88.80
C ALA A 127 8.18 26.35 88.25
N ASN A 128 8.09 26.77 86.99
CA ASN A 128 6.86 27.22 86.42
C ASN A 128 6.71 26.72 84.94
N GLY A 129 6.05 25.62 84.77
CA GLY A 129 5.55 25.19 83.48
C GLY A 129 6.47 24.23 82.72
N MET A 130 5.85 23.31 82.00
CA MET A 130 6.49 22.40 81.05
C MET A 130 7.17 23.20 79.95
N LYS A 131 8.47 23.45 80.03
CA LYS A 131 9.22 24.11 78.96
C LYS A 131 9.75 23.11 78.01
N ARG A 132 9.50 23.31 76.71
CA ARG A 132 10.12 22.53 75.63
C ARG A 132 11.63 22.70 75.64
N ILE A 133 12.35 21.64 75.45
CA ILE A 133 13.81 21.58 75.38
C ILE A 133 14.24 21.17 73.99
N ALA A 134 15.24 21.86 73.47
CA ALA A 134 15.81 21.50 72.14
C ALA A 134 16.54 20.15 72.23
N VAL A 135 16.29 19.30 71.32
CA VAL A 135 16.93 17.99 71.13
C VAL A 135 17.29 17.83 69.65
N ASN A 136 18.09 16.84 69.33
CA ASN A 136 18.37 16.47 67.98
C ASN A 136 18.21 14.95 67.86
N ILE A 137 17.00 14.51 67.47
CA ILE A 137 16.68 13.11 67.28
C ILE A 137 16.38 12.93 65.80
N ASP A 138 17.12 12.03 65.16
CA ASP A 138 16.94 11.67 63.74
C ASP A 138 16.86 10.16 63.67
N VAL A 139 15.70 9.67 63.24
CA VAL A 139 15.36 8.24 63.19
C VAL A 139 14.60 7.90 61.93
N SER A 140 14.80 6.68 61.42
CA SER A 140 14.08 6.20 60.24
C SER A 140 13.77 4.71 60.32
N LYS A 141 12.65 4.30 59.73
CA LYS A 141 12.21 2.90 59.70
C LYS A 141 11.31 2.64 58.51
N VAL A 142 11.31 1.40 58.01
CA VAL A 142 10.30 0.92 57.08
C VAL A 142 8.98 0.71 57.84
N VAL A 143 7.91 1.32 57.35
CA VAL A 143 6.57 1.29 58.01
C VAL A 143 5.53 0.48 57.22
N HIS A 144 5.76 0.28 55.93
CA HIS A 144 4.96 -0.58 55.09
C HIS A 144 5.83 -1.39 54.17
N THR A 145 5.40 -2.63 53.89
CA THR A 145 5.88 -3.45 52.77
C THR A 145 4.69 -3.93 51.98
N PHE A 146 4.86 -4.03 50.67
CA PHE A 146 3.84 -4.59 49.77
C PHE A 146 4.49 -5.36 48.64
N GLU A 147 3.77 -6.35 48.14
CA GLU A 147 4.14 -7.20 47.01
C GLU A 147 2.96 -7.38 46.09
N TYR A 148 3.19 -7.18 44.79
CA TYR A 148 2.26 -7.44 43.72
C TYR A 148 2.90 -8.33 42.68
N GLY A 149 2.10 -9.19 42.01
CA GLY A 149 2.57 -10.07 40.96
C GLY A 149 1.51 -10.32 39.90
N GLY A 150 1.95 -10.52 38.66
CA GLY A 150 1.05 -10.78 37.55
C GLY A 150 1.75 -11.40 36.36
N THR A 151 0.97 -12.14 35.55
CA THR A 151 1.48 -12.76 34.32
C THR A 151 1.67 -11.72 33.24
N GLN A 152 2.80 -11.80 32.54
CA GLN A 152 3.13 -11.00 31.38
C GLN A 152 2.84 -11.82 30.11
N PRO A 153 2.12 -11.28 29.09
CA PRO A 153 1.96 -11.91 27.80
C PRO A 153 3.29 -12.24 27.12
N GLN A 154 3.34 -13.30 26.34
CA GLN A 154 4.57 -13.74 25.67
C GLN A 154 5.01 -12.76 24.58
N GLU A 155 4.07 -11.99 24.04
CA GLU A 155 4.29 -10.95 23.04
C GLU A 155 5.01 -9.72 23.61
N VAL A 156 5.16 -9.62 24.94
CA VAL A 156 5.94 -8.58 25.61
C VAL A 156 7.33 -9.13 25.89
N GLU A 157 8.30 -8.79 25.05
CA GLU A 157 9.68 -9.27 25.14
C GLU A 157 10.48 -8.54 26.26
N GLU A 158 10.24 -7.26 26.43
CA GLU A 158 10.90 -6.41 27.44
C GLU A 158 9.97 -5.27 27.87
N LEU A 159 9.91 -5.02 29.16
CA LEU A 159 9.27 -3.84 29.74
C LEU A 159 10.30 -2.89 30.30
N GLN A 160 10.21 -1.58 29.99
CA GLN A 160 11.05 -0.53 30.55
C GLN A 160 10.26 0.45 31.41
N GLU A 161 9.07 0.83 30.96
CA GLU A 161 8.19 1.73 31.70
C GLU A 161 6.74 1.23 31.57
N ALA A 162 5.95 1.46 32.63
CA ALA A 162 4.49 1.29 32.58
C ALA A 162 3.83 2.57 33.07
N TYR A 163 2.92 3.11 32.27
CA TYR A 163 2.07 4.24 32.65
C TYR A 163 0.80 3.66 33.26
N ILE A 164 0.51 4.10 34.48
CA ILE A 164 -0.61 3.58 35.27
C ILE A 164 -1.41 4.74 35.86
N THR A 165 -2.58 4.43 36.37
CA THR A 165 -3.35 5.34 37.22
C THR A 165 -3.67 4.57 38.49
N ALA A 166 -2.82 4.69 39.48
CA ALA A 166 -3.02 4.05 40.77
C ALA A 166 -2.99 5.10 41.86
N ARG A 167 -3.87 4.94 42.86
CA ARG A 167 -3.97 5.84 44.00
C ARG A 167 -3.60 5.13 45.28
N MET A 168 -2.67 5.70 46.02
CA MET A 168 -2.28 5.27 47.38
C MET A 168 -2.77 6.29 48.37
N ILE A 169 -3.59 5.88 49.35
CA ILE A 169 -4.01 6.72 50.47
C ILE A 169 -3.19 6.34 51.69
N LEU A 170 -2.59 7.34 52.31
CA LEU A 170 -1.75 7.20 53.49
C LEU A 170 -2.36 7.97 54.64
N ARG A 171 -2.45 7.31 55.80
CA ARG A 171 -2.87 7.91 57.05
C ARG A 171 -1.76 7.69 58.09
N ILE A 172 -1.27 8.75 58.68
CA ILE A 172 -0.25 8.72 59.70
C ILE A 172 -0.87 9.18 61.01
N HIS A 173 -0.81 8.33 62.00
CA HIS A 173 -1.39 8.54 63.33
C HIS A 173 -0.29 8.63 64.36
N PHE A 174 -0.39 9.63 65.23
CA PHE A 174 0.53 9.88 66.36
C PHE A 174 -0.12 9.41 67.66
N SER A 175 0.55 8.52 68.40
CA SER A 175 0.01 8.07 69.69
C SER A 175 -0.15 9.21 70.71
N GLU A 176 -1.10 9.10 71.59
CA GLU A 176 -1.39 10.14 72.61
C GLU A 176 -0.20 10.43 73.51
N ASN A 177 0.65 9.43 73.76
CA ASN A 177 1.87 9.64 74.54
C ASN A 177 2.94 10.39 73.75
N LEU A 178 3.03 10.14 72.43
CA LEU A 178 3.90 10.91 71.56
C LEU A 178 3.45 12.38 71.45
N LYS A 179 2.15 12.65 71.28
CA LYS A 179 1.56 14.00 71.21
C LYS A 179 1.89 14.82 72.46
N LYS A 180 1.91 14.19 73.63
CA LYS A 180 2.28 14.87 74.93
C LYS A 180 3.76 15.27 75.00
N LEU A 181 4.68 14.44 74.48
CA LEU A 181 6.12 14.68 74.49
C LEU A 181 6.56 15.56 73.32
N VAL A 182 6.04 15.36 72.16
CA VAL A 182 6.44 16.00 70.88
C VAL A 182 5.26 16.75 70.31
N GLY A 183 5.12 18.01 70.59
CA GLY A 183 4.03 18.85 70.08
C GLY A 183 4.19 19.21 68.60
N THR A 184 5.45 19.32 68.17
CA THR A 184 5.78 19.63 66.78
C THR A 184 7.03 18.85 66.39
N MET A 185 6.99 18.17 65.24
CA MET A 185 8.14 17.56 64.60
C MET A 185 8.84 18.59 63.72
N GLY A 186 10.16 18.69 63.78
CA GLY A 186 10.92 19.53 62.89
C GLY A 186 10.80 19.11 61.43
N GLU A 187 10.87 17.79 61.20
CA GLU A 187 10.64 17.20 59.88
C GLU A 187 10.07 15.78 60.03
N LEU A 188 9.09 15.46 59.23
CA LEU A 188 8.64 14.10 58.97
C LEU A 188 8.76 13.85 57.49
N SER A 189 9.46 12.81 57.08
CA SER A 189 9.62 12.48 55.66
C SER A 189 9.19 11.06 55.38
N LEU A 190 8.50 10.90 54.24
CA LEU A 190 8.05 9.61 53.69
C LEU A 190 8.71 9.36 52.34
N THR A 191 9.50 8.30 52.24
CA THR A 191 10.16 7.90 51.01
C THR A 191 9.44 6.69 50.38
N LEU A 192 9.09 6.81 49.12
CA LEU A 192 8.44 5.77 48.28
C LEU A 192 9.51 5.05 47.43
N PRO A 193 9.20 3.87 46.92
CA PRO A 193 10.08 3.12 46.01
C PRO A 193 10.61 3.96 44.85
N THR A 194 11.88 3.78 44.51
CA THR A 194 12.58 4.57 43.47
C THR A 194 12.06 4.33 42.07
N TYR A 195 11.44 3.19 41.83
CA TYR A 195 10.82 2.85 40.55
C TYR A 195 9.46 3.53 40.30
N MET A 196 8.88 4.23 41.29
CA MET A 196 7.60 4.94 41.22
C MET A 196 7.80 6.41 40.86
N THR A 197 7.10 6.89 39.84
CA THR A 197 6.87 8.34 39.64
C THR A 197 5.46 8.67 40.12
N PHE A 198 5.32 9.71 40.92
CA PHE A 198 4.05 10.03 41.57
C PHE A 198 3.90 11.52 41.83
N GLU A 199 2.66 11.97 42.09
CA GLU A 199 2.30 13.28 42.59
C GLU A 199 1.49 13.13 43.89
N ALA A 200 1.71 14.04 44.85
CA ALA A 200 0.94 14.09 46.10
C ALA A 200 -0.21 15.10 45.95
N GLU A 201 -1.42 14.69 46.32
CA GLU A 201 -2.60 15.57 46.27
C GLU A 201 -2.90 16.23 47.60
N SER A 202 -3.31 17.49 47.53
CA SER A 202 -3.96 18.25 48.60
C SER A 202 -3.19 18.36 49.92
N ILE A 203 -1.84 18.42 49.88
CA ILE A 203 -1.06 18.47 51.10
C ILE A 203 0.09 19.49 51.03
N ASN A 204 0.35 20.15 52.13
CA ASN A 204 1.45 21.09 52.27
C ASN A 204 2.74 20.34 52.62
N CYS A 205 3.38 19.75 51.58
CA CYS A 205 4.68 19.09 51.69
C CYS A 205 5.61 19.53 50.56
N GLU A 206 6.91 19.36 50.75
CA GLU A 206 7.92 19.50 49.71
C GLU A 206 8.25 18.11 49.16
N LYS A 207 8.22 17.96 47.82
CA LYS A 207 8.67 16.73 47.16
C LYS A 207 10.16 16.85 46.80
N ARG A 208 10.99 15.97 47.33
CA ARG A 208 12.42 15.85 47.04
C ARG A 208 12.71 14.47 46.45
N GLY A 209 12.72 14.37 45.12
CA GLY A 209 12.80 13.06 44.44
C GLY A 209 11.62 12.16 44.83
N ASN A 210 11.89 10.99 45.37
CA ASN A 210 10.85 10.04 45.83
C ASN A 210 10.48 10.24 47.33
N THR A 211 10.82 11.37 47.92
CA THR A 211 10.55 11.68 49.33
C THR A 211 9.59 12.86 49.45
N LEU A 212 8.52 12.70 50.21
CA LEU A 212 7.62 13.75 50.66
C LEU A 212 8.10 14.26 52.02
N VAL A 213 8.32 15.55 52.15
CA VAL A 213 8.89 16.18 53.35
C VAL A 213 7.89 17.17 53.95
N PHE A 214 7.48 16.91 55.20
CA PHE A 214 6.60 17.74 56.00
C PHE A 214 7.43 18.47 57.04
N SER A 215 7.58 19.78 56.93
CA SER A 215 8.36 20.60 57.85
C SER A 215 7.47 21.22 58.93
N ASN A 216 7.96 21.27 60.17
CA ASN A 216 7.26 21.85 61.31
C ASN A 216 5.85 21.25 61.53
N LEU A 217 5.73 19.93 61.40
CA LEU A 217 4.47 19.21 61.48
C LEU A 217 3.94 19.15 62.91
N SER A 218 2.70 19.65 63.14
CA SER A 218 2.00 19.46 64.41
C SER A 218 1.64 18.01 64.60
N THR A 219 1.89 17.45 65.78
CA THR A 219 1.48 16.09 66.13
C THR A 219 0.07 16.02 66.72
N SER A 220 -0.60 17.19 66.96
CA SER A 220 -1.94 17.24 67.53
C SER A 220 -3.03 16.59 66.70
N GLU A 221 -2.85 16.57 65.38
CA GLU A 221 -3.77 15.99 64.42
C GLU A 221 -3.06 14.90 63.59
N ASP A 222 -3.84 13.90 63.19
CA ASP A 222 -3.35 12.86 62.32
C ASP A 222 -3.22 13.40 60.88
N LEU A 223 -2.30 12.86 60.11
CA LEU A 223 -2.04 13.27 58.75
C LEU A 223 -2.70 12.26 57.79
N SER A 224 -3.51 12.76 56.84
CA SER A 224 -4.10 11.94 55.82
C SER A 224 -3.93 12.60 54.44
N PHE A 225 -3.41 11.87 53.45
CA PHE A 225 -3.18 12.35 52.11
C PHE A 225 -3.19 11.22 51.09
N SER A 226 -3.27 11.59 49.81
CA SER A 226 -3.18 10.62 48.70
C SER A 226 -1.99 10.93 47.80
N VAL A 227 -1.46 9.86 47.25
CA VAL A 227 -0.38 9.87 46.27
C VAL A 227 -0.91 9.20 45.00
N ASN A 228 -0.87 9.91 43.89
CA ASN A 228 -1.20 9.36 42.58
C ASN A 228 0.10 8.86 41.94
N ILE A 229 0.11 7.59 41.55
CA ILE A 229 1.24 6.96 40.88
C ILE A 229 0.94 6.95 39.39
N ASP A 230 1.77 7.66 38.61
CA ASP A 230 1.57 7.87 37.20
C ASP A 230 2.40 6.95 36.31
N LYS A 231 3.60 6.56 36.83
CA LYS A 231 4.54 5.75 36.06
C LYS A 231 5.37 4.83 36.98
N LEU A 232 5.62 3.65 36.46
CA LEU A 232 6.53 2.65 37.01
C LEU A 232 7.71 2.47 36.04
N THR A 233 8.95 2.44 36.52
CA THR A 233 10.17 2.25 35.73
C THR A 233 10.81 0.92 36.10
N MET A 234 10.94 0.03 35.09
CA MET A 234 11.55 -1.28 35.23
C MET A 234 13.08 -1.20 35.23
N GLY A 235 13.72 -2.25 35.73
CA GLY A 235 15.18 -2.37 35.65
C GLY A 235 15.97 -1.43 36.53
N THR A 236 15.32 -0.73 37.49
CA THR A 236 16.02 -0.07 38.58
C THR A 236 16.72 -1.11 39.46
N LEU A 237 17.96 -0.84 39.84
CA LEU A 237 18.65 -1.75 40.74
C LEU A 237 17.85 -1.91 42.04
N PRO A 238 17.68 -3.16 42.52
CA PRO A 238 17.05 -3.38 43.82
C PRO A 238 17.76 -2.57 44.92
N ASP A 239 17.00 -1.85 45.71
CA ASP A 239 17.47 -1.09 46.86
C ASP A 239 16.69 -1.43 48.13
N GLU A 240 16.93 -0.72 49.24
CA GLU A 240 16.19 -0.92 50.50
C GLU A 240 14.68 -0.60 50.37
N LEU A 241 14.28 0.10 49.29
CA LEU A 241 12.89 0.50 49.03
C LEU A 241 12.15 -0.47 48.13
N GLY A 242 12.82 -1.49 47.58
CA GLY A 242 12.18 -2.54 46.82
C GLY A 242 12.71 -2.71 45.39
N LYS A 243 11.93 -3.38 44.58
CA LYS A 243 12.27 -3.66 43.17
C LYS A 243 11.01 -3.79 42.33
N LEU A 244 11.15 -3.49 41.02
CA LEU A 244 10.17 -3.80 40.00
C LEU A 244 10.89 -4.53 38.88
N VAL A 245 10.53 -5.78 38.66
CA VAL A 245 11.16 -6.64 37.64
C VAL A 245 10.10 -7.35 36.80
N ALA A 246 10.43 -7.57 35.53
CA ALA A 246 9.65 -8.34 34.58
C ALA A 246 10.56 -9.45 34.04
N GLU A 247 10.38 -10.67 34.53
CA GLU A 247 11.22 -11.83 34.20
C GLU A 247 10.38 -13.09 34.07
N ASN A 248 10.75 -13.97 33.14
CA ASN A 248 10.08 -15.25 32.94
C ASN A 248 8.56 -15.13 32.73
N ASN A 249 8.12 -14.14 31.95
CA ASN A 249 6.71 -13.82 31.68
C ASN A 249 5.91 -13.50 32.96
N TYR A 250 6.57 -12.91 33.94
CA TYR A 250 5.94 -12.52 35.20
C TYR A 250 6.49 -11.17 35.69
N VAL A 251 5.59 -10.28 36.09
CA VAL A 251 5.93 -8.97 36.67
C VAL A 251 5.81 -9.09 38.18
N THR A 252 6.87 -8.71 38.89
CA THR A 252 6.91 -8.59 40.35
C THR A 252 7.20 -7.14 40.76
N MET A 253 6.37 -6.60 41.64
CA MET A 253 6.50 -5.28 42.19
C MET A 253 6.56 -5.39 43.72
N ASP A 254 7.77 -5.26 44.30
CA ASP A 254 8.00 -5.23 45.73
C ASP A 254 8.28 -3.79 46.16
N GLY A 255 7.67 -3.31 47.24
CA GLY A 255 7.88 -1.94 47.70
C GLY A 255 7.92 -1.82 49.21
N ASN A 256 8.80 -0.94 49.68
CA ASN A 256 8.94 -0.54 51.07
C ASN A 256 8.72 0.98 51.20
N LEU A 257 7.82 1.39 52.10
CA LEU A 257 7.67 2.79 52.47
C LEU A 257 8.52 3.07 53.72
N LYS A 258 9.43 4.03 53.63
CA LYS A 258 10.32 4.41 54.70
C LYS A 258 9.89 5.76 55.29
N LEU A 259 9.61 5.76 56.59
CA LEU A 259 9.30 6.97 57.34
C LEU A 259 10.55 7.41 58.13
N ALA A 260 10.90 8.69 58.06
CA ALA A 260 11.94 9.28 58.90
C ALA A 260 11.37 10.48 59.66
N ALA A 261 11.75 10.60 60.92
CA ALA A 261 11.30 11.66 61.80
C ALA A 261 12.52 12.40 62.42
N LYS A 262 12.49 13.71 62.27
CA LYS A 262 13.46 14.60 62.92
C LYS A 262 12.75 15.41 64.00
N ILE A 263 13.06 15.10 65.25
CA ILE A 263 12.48 15.78 66.45
C ILE A 263 13.48 16.76 66.97
N THR A 264 13.09 18.04 67.00
CA THR A 264 13.94 19.15 67.38
C THR A 264 13.63 19.69 68.81
N GLU A 265 12.43 19.38 69.31
CA GLU A 265 11.98 19.81 70.63
C GLU A 265 11.16 18.72 71.33
N VAL A 266 11.37 18.52 72.59
CA VAL A 266 10.58 17.66 73.47
C VAL A 266 10.14 18.36 74.72
N THR A 267 9.02 17.94 75.32
CA THR A 267 8.56 18.38 76.63
C THR A 267 8.98 17.32 77.67
N PRO A 268 10.03 17.52 78.47
CA PRO A 268 10.45 16.50 79.42
C PRO A 268 9.52 16.47 80.63
N ASN A 269 9.57 15.38 81.41
CA ASN A 269 8.88 15.21 82.73
C ASN A 269 7.34 15.34 82.65
N VAL A 270 6.72 14.98 81.54
CA VAL A 270 5.25 14.89 81.39
C VAL A 270 4.75 13.75 82.27
N VAL A 271 3.87 14.05 83.25
CA VAL A 271 3.28 13.02 84.11
C VAL A 271 2.36 12.15 83.36
N GLY A 272 2.47 10.82 83.55
CA GLY A 272 1.58 9.84 82.97
C GLY A 272 1.85 9.51 81.47
N VAL A 273 3.09 9.75 81.04
CA VAL A 273 3.52 9.28 79.69
C VAL A 273 4.07 7.86 79.80
N ASP A 274 3.52 6.99 78.97
CA ASP A 274 4.10 5.68 78.73
C ASP A 274 5.01 5.74 77.50
N TYR A 275 6.30 5.63 77.67
CA TYR A 275 7.29 5.65 76.59
C TYR A 275 7.14 4.40 75.67
N ASN A 276 6.60 3.31 76.18
CA ASN A 276 6.38 2.12 75.34
C ASN A 276 5.24 2.32 74.33
N ASP A 277 4.43 3.37 74.49
CA ASP A 277 3.38 3.77 73.57
C ASP A 277 3.72 5.11 72.85
N CYS A 278 4.96 5.50 72.77
CA CYS A 278 5.41 6.65 71.98
C CYS A 278 5.73 6.19 70.55
N LYS A 279 4.71 6.13 69.68
CA LYS A 279 4.83 5.56 68.35
C LYS A 279 4.09 6.36 67.30
N ILE A 280 4.54 6.19 66.05
CA ILE A 280 3.83 6.59 64.83
C ILE A 280 3.31 5.31 64.20
N THR A 281 2.04 5.27 63.92
CA THR A 281 1.46 4.21 63.10
C THR A 281 1.04 4.78 61.77
N SER A 282 1.18 4.01 60.70
CA SER A 282 0.68 4.40 59.41
C SER A 282 -0.21 3.31 58.81
N GLU A 283 -1.29 3.76 58.18
CA GLU A 283 -2.20 2.93 57.40
C GLU A 283 -2.02 3.27 55.92
N MET A 284 -1.84 2.26 55.08
CA MET A 284 -1.77 2.40 53.63
C MET A 284 -2.93 1.67 52.98
N VAL A 285 -3.71 2.39 52.17
CA VAL A 285 -4.75 1.81 51.33
C VAL A 285 -4.31 1.98 49.89
N MET A 286 -4.15 0.89 49.18
CA MET A 286 -3.80 0.84 47.77
C MET A 286 -4.67 -0.25 47.12
N ASP A 287 -5.03 -0.07 45.83
CA ASP A 287 -5.85 -1.01 45.10
C ASP A 287 -5.28 -2.44 45.13
N ASP A 288 -6.15 -3.44 45.23
CA ASP A 288 -5.75 -4.85 45.22
C ASP A 288 -5.22 -5.34 43.88
N ALA A 289 -5.48 -4.58 42.79
CA ALA A 289 -4.99 -4.83 41.45
C ALA A 289 -4.53 -3.52 40.81
N VAL A 290 -3.41 -3.57 40.11
CA VAL A 290 -2.89 -2.47 39.29
C VAL A 290 -2.81 -2.94 37.84
N MET A 291 -3.43 -2.19 36.94
CA MET A 291 -3.40 -2.49 35.51
C MET A 291 -2.30 -1.70 34.83
N LEU A 292 -1.51 -2.40 34.01
CA LEU A 292 -0.50 -1.80 33.14
C LEU A 292 -1.13 -1.65 31.75
N ASP A 293 -1.79 -0.53 31.49
CA ASP A 293 -2.53 -0.32 30.25
C ASP A 293 -1.63 0.20 29.13
N LYS A 294 -0.71 1.12 29.45
CA LYS A 294 0.22 1.71 28.50
C LYS A 294 1.63 1.45 28.95
N VAL A 295 2.43 0.82 28.10
CA VAL A 295 3.76 0.34 28.43
C VAL A 295 4.77 0.75 27.36
N LYS A 296 6.03 0.89 27.77
CA LYS A 296 7.16 1.15 26.90
C LYS A 296 8.14 -0.01 27.00
N GLY A 297 8.52 -0.57 25.84
CA GLY A 297 9.34 -1.77 25.81
C GLY A 297 9.52 -2.33 24.39
N ARG A 298 9.81 -3.61 24.33
CA ARG A 298 9.90 -4.39 23.08
C ARG A 298 8.75 -5.37 23.00
N PHE A 299 8.12 -5.45 21.83
CA PHE A 299 6.90 -6.21 21.63
C PHE A 299 6.98 -7.05 20.37
N ASP A 300 6.30 -8.20 20.40
CA ASP A 300 6.12 -9.12 19.26
C ASP A 300 4.63 -9.44 19.06
N PRO A 301 3.78 -8.44 18.75
CA PRO A 301 2.37 -8.70 18.50
C PRO A 301 2.20 -9.60 17.28
N THR A 302 1.28 -10.55 17.35
CA THR A 302 0.92 -11.40 16.20
C THR A 302 0.17 -10.57 15.17
N ILE A 303 0.76 -10.37 13.98
CA ILE A 303 0.17 -9.63 12.87
C ILE A 303 -0.15 -10.61 11.76
N ASP A 304 -1.41 -11.01 11.63
CA ASP A 304 -1.84 -11.94 10.57
C ASP A 304 -2.04 -11.20 9.24
N LEU A 305 -1.05 -11.28 8.37
CA LEU A 305 -1.07 -10.80 6.99
C LEU A 305 -0.98 -11.97 5.99
N SER A 306 -1.45 -13.16 6.38
CA SER A 306 -1.50 -14.34 5.51
C SER A 306 -2.42 -14.13 4.29
N ASN A 307 -3.36 -13.20 4.37
CA ASN A 307 -4.23 -12.76 3.26
C ASN A 307 -4.20 -11.24 3.14
N LEU A 308 -3.47 -10.75 2.15
CA LEU A 308 -3.39 -9.32 1.80
C LEU A 308 -4.34 -8.95 0.65
N GLY A 309 -5.15 -9.90 0.19
CA GLY A 309 -6.16 -9.71 -0.85
C GLY A 309 -5.89 -10.50 -2.12
N GLU A 310 -6.94 -10.58 -2.94
CA GLU A 310 -6.91 -11.19 -4.26
C GLU A 310 -7.64 -10.29 -5.27
N ALA A 311 -7.38 -10.48 -6.55
CA ALA A 311 -8.12 -9.84 -7.63
C ALA A 311 -8.26 -10.79 -8.82
N ASN A 312 -9.46 -10.87 -9.37
CA ASN A 312 -9.71 -11.50 -10.65
C ASN A 312 -9.46 -10.49 -11.77
N ILE A 313 -8.71 -10.88 -12.78
CA ILE A 313 -8.40 -10.05 -13.94
C ILE A 313 -9.41 -10.37 -15.04
N THR A 314 -10.45 -9.56 -15.14
CA THR A 314 -11.53 -9.68 -16.13
C THR A 314 -11.68 -8.40 -16.92
N GLY A 315 -12.45 -8.41 -18.02
CA GLY A 315 -12.69 -7.22 -18.83
C GLY A 315 -11.46 -6.78 -19.65
N LEU A 316 -10.61 -7.73 -20.02
CA LEU A 316 -9.48 -7.46 -20.92
C LEU A 316 -9.97 -7.26 -22.35
N PRO A 317 -9.44 -6.27 -23.09
CA PRO A 317 -9.72 -6.13 -24.51
C PRO A 317 -9.24 -7.36 -25.32
N ASP A 318 -9.95 -7.68 -26.39
CA ASP A 318 -9.67 -8.86 -27.23
C ASP A 318 -8.24 -8.89 -27.77
N PHE A 319 -7.67 -7.73 -28.11
CA PHE A 319 -6.28 -7.61 -28.60
C PHE A 319 -5.21 -7.98 -27.54
N LEU A 320 -5.58 -8.13 -26.25
CA LEU A 320 -4.72 -8.63 -25.18
C LEU A 320 -4.96 -10.11 -24.86
N THR A 321 -6.01 -10.73 -25.41
CA THR A 321 -6.42 -12.10 -25.06
C THR A 321 -6.44 -13.03 -26.24
N GLU A 322 -6.81 -12.54 -27.42
CA GLU A 322 -7.05 -13.35 -28.60
C GLU A 322 -5.80 -13.53 -29.49
N GLY A 323 -5.75 -14.67 -30.17
CA GLY A 323 -4.72 -14.97 -31.13
C GLY A 323 -3.33 -15.20 -30.55
N ASP A 324 -2.32 -14.91 -31.37
CA ASP A 324 -0.89 -15.07 -31.05
C ASP A 324 -0.33 -13.79 -30.40
N VAL A 325 -0.92 -13.42 -29.25
CA VAL A 325 -0.57 -12.24 -28.46
C VAL A 325 0.46 -12.59 -27.39
N SER A 326 1.43 -11.70 -27.18
CA SER A 326 2.42 -11.79 -26.10
C SER A 326 2.51 -10.43 -25.38
N ILE A 327 2.07 -10.40 -24.13
CA ILE A 327 2.02 -9.16 -23.33
C ILE A 327 3.30 -9.03 -22.51
N ASP A 328 4.37 -8.57 -23.16
CA ASP A 328 5.58 -8.14 -22.47
C ASP A 328 5.53 -6.62 -22.29
N LEU A 329 5.25 -6.16 -21.07
CA LEU A 329 5.32 -4.75 -20.73
C LEU A 329 6.64 -4.42 -20.04
N ASP A 330 7.16 -3.25 -20.34
CA ASP A 330 8.51 -2.84 -19.94
C ASP A 330 8.67 -2.74 -18.41
N ASN A 331 7.68 -2.16 -17.72
CA ASN A 331 7.73 -2.00 -16.27
C ASN A 331 6.36 -2.19 -15.58
N PRO A 332 5.83 -3.42 -15.51
CA PRO A 332 4.66 -3.68 -14.68
C PRO A 332 4.99 -3.45 -13.20
N GLN A 333 4.00 -3.01 -12.42
CA GLN A 333 4.15 -2.62 -11.02
C GLN A 333 2.99 -3.17 -10.19
N ILE A 334 3.29 -3.55 -8.94
CA ILE A 334 2.29 -3.71 -7.89
C ILE A 334 2.53 -2.59 -6.88
N VAL A 335 1.53 -1.75 -6.66
CA VAL A 335 1.54 -0.73 -5.61
C VAL A 335 0.77 -1.29 -4.42
N LEU A 336 1.49 -1.60 -3.34
CA LEU A 336 0.93 -2.05 -2.08
C LEU A 336 0.87 -0.85 -1.13
N THR A 337 -0.29 -0.65 -0.49
CA THR A 337 -0.50 0.34 0.56
C THR A 337 -0.92 -0.37 1.83
N LEU A 338 -0.24 -0.09 2.94
CA LEU A 338 -0.56 -0.62 4.26
C LEU A 338 -0.82 0.56 5.20
N GLU A 339 -2.07 0.72 5.63
CA GLU A 339 -2.46 1.71 6.62
C GLU A 339 -2.56 1.05 7.99
N SER A 340 -1.88 1.61 9.01
CA SER A 340 -1.84 1.00 10.33
C SER A 340 -1.83 2.05 11.45
N ASP A 341 -2.57 1.79 12.53
CA ASP A 341 -2.46 2.52 13.78
C ASP A 341 -1.55 1.81 14.80
N LEU A 342 -0.94 0.67 14.41
CA LEU A 342 -0.01 -0.08 15.25
C LEU A 342 1.25 0.75 15.54
N THR A 343 1.56 0.91 16.81
CA THR A 343 2.71 1.70 17.27
C THR A 343 4.04 0.94 17.24
N VAL A 344 4.04 -0.32 16.82
CA VAL A 344 5.23 -1.15 16.64
C VAL A 344 5.53 -1.27 15.16
N GLY A 345 6.78 -1.03 14.78
CA GLY A 345 7.29 -1.27 13.45
C GLY A 345 7.58 -2.76 13.20
N GLY A 346 7.94 -3.10 11.95
CA GLY A 346 8.22 -4.49 11.63
C GLY A 346 8.66 -4.71 10.19
N GLN A 347 8.65 -5.95 9.79
CA GLN A 347 8.96 -6.39 8.43
C GLN A 347 7.92 -7.40 7.95
N LEU A 348 7.56 -7.32 6.67
CA LEU A 348 6.65 -8.24 6.00
C LEU A 348 7.40 -8.97 4.88
N ALA A 349 7.58 -10.28 5.03
CA ALA A 349 8.03 -11.14 3.95
C ALA A 349 6.83 -11.47 3.05
N GLY A 350 6.82 -10.93 1.83
CA GLY A 350 5.68 -11.03 0.91
C GLY A 350 5.85 -12.15 -0.11
N ASP A 351 4.75 -12.84 -0.41
CA ASP A 351 4.61 -13.84 -1.47
C ASP A 351 3.48 -13.43 -2.41
N VAL A 352 3.73 -13.47 -3.71
CA VAL A 352 2.75 -13.19 -4.77
C VAL A 352 2.37 -14.51 -5.43
N LYS A 353 1.08 -14.86 -5.35
CA LYS A 353 0.49 -16.01 -6.05
C LYS A 353 -0.31 -15.52 -7.24
N TYR A 354 -0.26 -16.25 -8.33
CA TYR A 354 -1.03 -15.93 -9.52
C TYR A 354 -1.48 -17.19 -10.24
N TRP A 355 -2.61 -17.09 -10.93
CA TRP A 355 -3.17 -18.20 -11.72
C TRP A 355 -3.20 -17.82 -13.19
N ARG A 356 -2.82 -18.77 -14.02
CA ARG A 356 -2.90 -18.67 -15.48
C ARG A 356 -3.43 -19.97 -16.04
N ASN A 357 -4.55 -19.91 -16.76
CA ASN A 357 -5.28 -21.09 -17.26
C ASN A 357 -5.58 -22.08 -16.12
N GLY A 358 -5.99 -21.58 -14.94
CA GLY A 358 -6.28 -22.36 -13.74
C GLY A 358 -5.08 -22.96 -13.01
N GLN A 359 -3.85 -22.75 -13.50
CA GLN A 359 -2.62 -23.22 -12.84
C GLN A 359 -2.05 -22.16 -11.89
N GLU A 360 -1.87 -22.53 -10.62
CA GLU A 360 -1.24 -21.70 -9.62
C GLU A 360 0.28 -21.66 -9.79
N ARG A 361 0.85 -20.47 -9.64
CA ARG A 361 2.27 -20.17 -9.55
C ARG A 361 2.50 -19.12 -8.49
N SER A 362 3.74 -19.00 -8.01
CA SER A 362 4.09 -17.99 -7.02
C SER A 362 5.54 -17.56 -7.15
N PHE A 363 5.82 -16.37 -6.64
CA PHE A 363 7.18 -15.91 -6.39
C PHE A 363 7.23 -15.15 -5.06
N ARG A 364 8.39 -15.20 -4.41
CA ARG A 364 8.64 -14.46 -3.18
C ARG A 364 9.35 -13.15 -3.50
N LEU A 365 9.03 -12.09 -2.75
CA LEU A 365 9.75 -10.83 -2.87
C LEU A 365 11.22 -11.03 -2.43
N PRO A 366 12.18 -10.43 -3.16
CA PRO A 366 13.60 -10.61 -2.88
C PRO A 366 14.05 -9.97 -1.57
N GLU A 367 13.31 -9.00 -1.08
CA GLU A 367 13.55 -8.32 0.20
C GLU A 367 12.23 -8.09 0.96
N PRO A 368 12.27 -8.04 2.29
CA PRO A 368 11.08 -7.76 3.08
C PRO A 368 10.63 -6.31 2.93
N ILE A 369 9.34 -6.10 3.12
CA ILE A 369 8.71 -4.79 3.20
C ILE A 369 8.88 -4.26 4.61
N ASN A 370 9.42 -3.04 4.76
CA ASN A 370 9.55 -2.38 6.04
C ASN A 370 8.23 -1.73 6.44
N LEU A 371 7.72 -2.06 7.63
CA LEU A 371 6.50 -1.53 8.20
C LEU A 371 6.84 -0.43 9.21
N LYS A 372 6.35 0.77 8.97
CA LYS A 372 6.54 1.92 9.88
C LYS A 372 5.53 1.84 11.01
N ALA A 373 6.00 2.11 12.22
CA ALA A 373 5.13 2.34 13.37
C ALA A 373 4.28 3.60 13.16
N ALA A 374 3.05 3.59 13.66
CA ALA A 374 2.26 4.81 13.80
C ALA A 374 2.87 5.72 14.87
N ALA A 375 2.69 7.03 14.71
CA ALA A 375 3.21 7.99 15.68
C ALA A 375 2.44 7.89 17.00
N GLU A 376 3.17 7.92 18.11
CA GLU A 376 2.58 7.88 19.45
C GLU A 376 1.66 9.08 19.68
N ASN A 377 0.51 8.85 20.31
CA ASN A 377 -0.46 9.86 20.73
C ASN A 377 -1.00 10.80 19.63
N SER A 378 -0.73 10.54 18.36
CA SER A 378 -1.21 11.39 17.26
C SER A 378 -2.64 11.07 16.83
N GLY A 379 -3.09 9.83 17.04
CA GLY A 379 -4.32 9.31 16.45
C GLY A 379 -4.24 9.13 14.92
N GLU A 380 -3.09 9.45 14.32
CA GLU A 380 -2.85 9.30 12.90
C GLU A 380 -2.32 7.90 12.58
N LYS A 381 -2.80 7.34 11.47
CA LYS A 381 -2.28 6.07 10.98
C LYS A 381 -0.95 6.27 10.25
N SER A 382 -0.05 5.32 10.38
CA SER A 382 1.07 5.20 9.46
C SER A 382 0.57 4.70 8.10
N VAL A 383 1.12 5.24 7.03
CA VAL A 383 0.87 4.78 5.66
C VAL A 383 2.19 4.33 5.07
N ASN A 384 2.25 3.07 4.68
CA ASN A 384 3.39 2.49 3.99
C ASN A 384 3.00 2.28 2.53
N ARG A 385 3.66 2.95 1.60
CA ARG A 385 3.45 2.83 0.15
C ARG A 385 4.65 2.16 -0.49
N ILE A 386 4.45 0.98 -1.01
CA ILE A 386 5.50 0.14 -1.57
C ILE A 386 5.22 -0.08 -3.05
N CYS A 387 6.23 0.13 -3.89
CA CYS A 387 6.17 -0.21 -5.30
C CYS A 387 7.04 -1.46 -5.56
N ILE A 388 6.43 -2.53 -6.02
CA ILE A 388 7.12 -3.71 -6.52
C ILE A 388 7.12 -3.59 -8.03
N CYS A 389 8.29 -3.56 -8.67
CA CYS A 389 8.43 -3.25 -10.09
C CYS A 389 9.51 -4.09 -10.77
N ARG A 390 9.50 -4.11 -12.10
CA ARG A 390 10.54 -4.76 -12.89
C ARG A 390 11.82 -3.93 -12.97
N ASN A 391 11.68 -2.60 -13.04
CA ASN A 391 12.81 -1.68 -13.15
C ASN A 391 12.58 -0.43 -12.29
N LYS A 392 13.32 -0.34 -11.18
CA LYS A 392 13.20 0.78 -10.24
C LYS A 392 13.64 2.12 -10.81
N SER A 393 14.52 2.16 -11.83
CA SER A 393 14.95 3.40 -12.45
C SER A 393 13.82 4.14 -13.19
N LYS A 394 12.72 3.43 -13.49
CA LYS A 394 11.52 3.95 -14.16
C LYS A 394 10.39 4.30 -13.18
N VAL A 395 10.61 4.17 -11.89
CA VAL A 395 9.66 4.56 -10.85
C VAL A 395 9.94 5.99 -10.41
N THR A 396 8.92 6.84 -10.32
CA THR A 396 9.08 8.23 -9.86
C THR A 396 9.52 8.25 -8.40
N ALA A 397 10.71 8.80 -8.16
CA ALA A 397 11.27 8.92 -6.82
C ALA A 397 10.38 9.79 -5.91
N GLY A 398 10.24 9.41 -4.64
CA GLY A 398 9.49 10.15 -3.62
C GLY A 398 7.99 9.80 -3.52
N ASN A 399 7.44 9.00 -4.44
CA ASN A 399 6.03 8.57 -4.36
C ASN A 399 5.83 7.35 -3.45
N TYR A 400 6.91 6.64 -3.12
CA TYR A 400 6.88 5.39 -2.36
C TYR A 400 7.92 5.41 -1.24
N ASP A 401 7.60 4.71 -0.15
CA ASP A 401 8.49 4.53 0.99
C ASP A 401 9.58 3.49 0.70
N GLN A 402 9.22 2.49 -0.12
CA GLN A 402 10.14 1.44 -0.57
C GLN A 402 9.82 1.06 -2.02
N VAL A 403 10.87 0.79 -2.79
CA VAL A 403 10.75 0.27 -4.17
C VAL A 403 11.53 -1.03 -4.24
N ILE A 404 10.82 -2.12 -4.51
CA ILE A 404 11.36 -3.48 -4.62
C ILE A 404 11.43 -3.87 -6.10
N GLU A 405 12.64 -4.19 -6.58
CA GLU A 405 12.86 -4.59 -7.97
C GLU A 405 12.90 -6.11 -8.09
N THR A 406 12.10 -6.66 -9.02
CA THR A 406 12.10 -8.09 -9.32
C THR A 406 11.66 -8.37 -10.76
N GLU A 407 12.43 -9.20 -11.47
CA GLU A 407 12.05 -9.66 -12.81
C GLU A 407 10.84 -10.59 -12.81
N GLU A 408 10.54 -11.25 -11.69
CA GLU A 408 9.40 -12.16 -11.56
C GLU A 408 8.05 -11.49 -11.81
N ILE A 409 7.94 -10.17 -11.61
CA ILE A 409 6.72 -9.41 -11.84
C ILE A 409 6.30 -9.42 -13.33
N LYS A 410 7.25 -9.62 -14.26
CA LYS A 410 6.96 -9.83 -15.67
C LYS A 410 5.95 -10.96 -15.87
N ASN A 411 6.04 -12.01 -15.06
CA ASN A 411 5.20 -13.20 -15.18
C ASN A 411 3.71 -12.95 -14.95
N LEU A 412 3.33 -11.81 -14.38
CA LEU A 412 1.91 -11.46 -14.19
C LEU A 412 1.22 -11.11 -15.53
N LEU A 413 1.99 -10.64 -16.50
CA LEU A 413 1.44 -10.19 -17.77
C LEU A 413 1.98 -11.03 -18.96
N TYR A 414 3.21 -11.54 -18.87
CA TYR A 414 3.87 -12.28 -19.95
C TYR A 414 3.79 -13.81 -19.78
N PRO A 415 3.59 -14.61 -20.86
CA PRO A 415 3.25 -14.16 -22.23
C PRO A 415 1.81 -13.67 -22.37
N LYS A 416 0.90 -14.06 -21.48
CA LYS A 416 -0.49 -13.63 -21.42
C LYS A 416 -0.82 -13.17 -20.00
N VAL A 417 -1.77 -12.26 -19.89
CA VAL A 417 -2.28 -11.78 -18.59
C VAL A 417 -2.81 -12.96 -17.77
N ILE A 418 -2.60 -12.88 -16.45
CA ILE A 418 -3.08 -13.88 -15.49
C ILE A 418 -4.60 -13.80 -15.29
N ASP A 419 -5.21 -14.90 -14.85
CA ASP A 419 -6.64 -14.96 -14.53
C ASP A 419 -6.93 -14.30 -13.16
N LYS A 420 -6.00 -14.50 -12.20
CA LYS A 420 -6.14 -14.07 -10.81
C LYS A 420 -4.78 -13.82 -10.19
N ILE A 421 -4.72 -12.86 -9.29
CA ILE A 421 -3.58 -12.59 -8.41
C ILE A 421 -4.04 -12.61 -6.96
N ALA A 422 -3.18 -13.09 -6.05
CA ALA A 422 -3.35 -12.99 -4.61
C ALA A 422 -2.02 -12.60 -3.96
N PHE A 423 -2.10 -11.79 -2.93
CA PHE A 423 -0.95 -11.35 -2.15
C PHE A 423 -1.05 -11.91 -0.73
N SER A 424 0.04 -12.46 -0.22
CA SER A 424 0.12 -12.99 1.14
C SER A 424 1.47 -12.65 1.76
N GLY A 425 1.56 -12.71 3.09
CA GLY A 425 2.83 -12.44 3.74
C GLY A 425 2.89 -12.94 5.18
N SER A 426 4.12 -12.95 5.70
CA SER A 426 4.42 -13.23 7.10
C SER A 426 5.05 -11.99 7.70
N ALA A 427 4.35 -11.37 8.65
CA ALA A 427 4.84 -10.19 9.35
C ALA A 427 5.61 -10.60 10.62
N THR A 428 6.68 -9.87 10.90
CA THR A 428 7.45 -9.95 12.14
C THR A 428 7.63 -8.56 12.71
N ALA A 429 7.43 -8.41 14.02
CA ALA A 429 7.64 -7.14 14.70
C ALA A 429 9.15 -6.79 14.78
N ASP A 430 9.45 -5.50 14.88
CA ASP A 430 10.81 -5.03 15.15
C ASP A 430 11.12 -5.13 16.65
N LYS A 431 11.80 -6.22 17.02
CA LYS A 431 12.22 -6.50 18.40
C LYS A 431 13.45 -5.72 18.85
N ASN A 432 14.09 -4.94 17.98
CA ASN A 432 15.33 -4.22 18.30
C ASN A 432 15.07 -2.82 18.86
N ASN A 433 13.93 -2.24 18.49
CA ASN A 433 13.56 -0.90 18.93
C ASN A 433 12.55 -0.93 20.08
N ILE A 434 12.56 0.14 20.84
CA ILE A 434 11.65 0.35 21.97
C ILE A 434 10.46 1.16 21.48
N TYR A 435 9.27 0.69 21.78
CA TYR A 435 8.01 1.30 21.41
C TYR A 435 7.13 1.55 22.62
N THR A 436 6.17 2.45 22.49
CA THR A 436 5.07 2.60 23.43
C THR A 436 3.86 1.84 22.88
N TYR A 437 3.28 0.96 23.70
CA TYR A 437 2.16 0.10 23.31
C TYR A 437 1.01 0.21 24.32
N GLU A 438 -0.24 0.27 23.83
CA GLU A 438 -1.44 0.22 24.68
C GLU A 438 -1.92 -1.24 24.74
N LEU A 439 -1.74 -1.87 25.90
CA LEU A 439 -2.16 -3.26 26.14
C LEU A 439 -3.70 -3.36 26.20
N GLY A 440 -4.26 -4.43 25.67
CA GLY A 440 -5.72 -4.63 25.58
C GLY A 440 -6.40 -3.73 24.56
N LYS A 441 -5.62 -3.03 23.71
CA LYS A 441 -6.12 -2.27 22.56
C LYS A 441 -5.97 -3.13 21.30
N THR A 442 -7.08 -3.28 20.58
CA THR A 442 -7.06 -3.89 19.25
C THR A 442 -6.61 -2.84 18.24
N TYR A 443 -5.46 -3.04 17.64
CA TYR A 443 -4.96 -2.22 16.52
C TYR A 443 -5.50 -2.71 15.18
N THR A 444 -5.24 -1.96 14.12
CA THR A 444 -5.64 -2.33 12.76
C THR A 444 -4.48 -2.18 11.79
N VAL A 445 -4.31 -3.17 10.90
CA VAL A 445 -3.42 -3.09 9.74
C VAL A 445 -4.26 -3.39 8.50
N GLN A 446 -4.52 -2.37 7.69
CA GLN A 446 -5.38 -2.45 6.51
C GLN A 446 -4.52 -2.49 5.25
N PRO A 447 -4.44 -3.63 4.55
CA PRO A 447 -3.79 -3.73 3.26
C PRO A 447 -4.71 -3.29 2.12
N ALA A 448 -4.11 -2.72 1.09
CA ALA A 448 -4.70 -2.49 -0.22
C ALA A 448 -3.60 -2.60 -1.28
N TYR A 449 -3.90 -3.13 -2.45
CA TYR A 449 -2.93 -3.15 -3.54
C TYR A 449 -3.58 -2.84 -4.89
N ARG A 450 -2.75 -2.41 -5.83
CA ARG A 450 -3.12 -2.12 -7.21
C ARG A 450 -2.04 -2.64 -8.15
N LEU A 451 -2.46 -3.41 -9.14
CA LEU A 451 -1.62 -3.77 -10.26
C LEU A 451 -1.67 -2.64 -11.29
N GLU A 452 -0.52 -2.13 -11.69
CA GLU A 452 -0.38 -1.06 -12.68
C GLU A 452 0.68 -1.44 -13.71
N ALA A 453 0.44 -1.07 -14.97
CA ALA A 453 1.44 -1.21 -16.01
C ALA A 453 1.23 -0.15 -17.09
N PRO A 454 2.16 0.81 -17.25
CA PRO A 454 2.18 1.64 -18.45
C PRO A 454 2.22 0.74 -19.69
N LEU A 455 1.38 1.02 -20.69
CA LEU A 455 1.39 0.26 -21.95
C LEU A 455 2.63 0.64 -22.78
N ALA A 456 3.79 0.34 -22.25
CA ALA A 456 5.08 0.44 -22.90
C ALA A 456 5.59 -0.96 -23.24
N PHE A 457 5.92 -1.22 -24.50
CA PHE A 457 6.38 -2.53 -24.91
C PHE A 457 7.71 -2.90 -24.25
N GLY A 458 7.78 -4.10 -23.71
CA GLY A 458 9.01 -4.83 -23.47
C GLY A 458 9.53 -5.44 -24.78
N GLU A 459 10.62 -6.20 -24.67
CA GLU A 459 11.33 -6.69 -25.85
C GLU A 459 10.56 -7.76 -26.64
N ASP A 460 9.74 -8.58 -25.96
CA ASP A 460 9.00 -9.70 -26.53
C ASP A 460 7.50 -9.41 -26.73
N ALA A 461 7.13 -8.12 -26.70
CA ALA A 461 5.75 -7.70 -26.86
C ALA A 461 5.26 -7.95 -28.28
N LYS A 462 4.05 -8.51 -28.39
CA LYS A 462 3.28 -8.66 -29.61
C LYS A 462 1.81 -8.48 -29.31
N ILE A 463 1.19 -7.51 -29.96
CA ILE A 463 -0.26 -7.30 -29.93
C ILE A 463 -0.84 -7.55 -31.31
N VAL A 464 -2.07 -8.01 -31.37
CA VAL A 464 -2.75 -8.32 -32.64
C VAL A 464 -4.11 -7.66 -32.62
N TYR A 465 -4.40 -6.91 -33.69
CA TYR A 465 -5.71 -6.32 -33.93
C TYR A 465 -6.28 -6.86 -35.21
N THR A 466 -7.52 -7.29 -35.18
CA THR A 466 -8.22 -7.82 -36.34
C THR A 466 -9.52 -7.05 -36.54
N GLU A 467 -9.76 -6.58 -37.76
CA GLU A 467 -11.01 -5.94 -38.15
C GLU A 467 -11.50 -6.50 -39.49
N GLN A 468 -12.80 -6.71 -39.62
CA GLN A 468 -13.43 -7.19 -40.83
C GLN A 468 -14.27 -6.08 -41.46
N PHE A 469 -14.05 -5.85 -42.76
CA PHE A 469 -14.81 -4.92 -43.56
C PHE A 469 -15.62 -5.74 -44.57
N ASP A 470 -16.90 -5.47 -44.71
CA ASP A 470 -17.81 -6.20 -45.57
C ASP A 470 -18.74 -5.28 -46.37
N ASN A 471 -19.71 -5.88 -47.10
CA ASN A 471 -20.66 -5.20 -47.99
C ASN A 471 -20.05 -4.56 -49.25
N TRP A 472 -18.87 -5.01 -49.68
CA TRP A 472 -18.22 -4.51 -50.88
C TRP A 472 -18.88 -5.05 -52.17
N ASN A 473 -19.46 -6.23 -52.11
CA ASN A 473 -20.04 -6.92 -53.29
C ASN A 473 -21.07 -6.08 -54.05
N LYS A 474 -21.91 -5.31 -53.33
CA LYS A 474 -22.91 -4.43 -53.95
C LYS A 474 -22.32 -3.42 -54.94
N ASP A 475 -21.05 -3.03 -54.74
CA ASP A 475 -20.37 -2.02 -55.54
C ASP A 475 -19.44 -2.63 -56.61
N ILE A 476 -19.09 -3.91 -56.50
CA ILE A 476 -18.11 -4.58 -57.37
C ILE A 476 -18.63 -5.80 -58.12
N LYS A 477 -19.85 -6.27 -57.86
CA LYS A 477 -20.44 -7.49 -58.45
C LYS A 477 -20.57 -7.43 -60.00
N ASP A 478 -20.70 -6.25 -60.57
CA ASP A 478 -20.91 -6.02 -62.01
C ASP A 478 -19.56 -5.95 -62.77
N PHE A 479 -18.42 -6.16 -62.08
CA PHE A 479 -17.10 -6.17 -62.72
C PHE A 479 -16.57 -7.61 -62.87
N ASP A 480 -16.20 -7.95 -64.09
CA ASP A 480 -15.38 -9.10 -64.43
C ASP A 480 -13.96 -8.68 -64.77
N VAL A 481 -13.01 -9.57 -64.54
CA VAL A 481 -11.60 -9.32 -64.89
C VAL A 481 -11.07 -10.38 -65.81
N THR A 482 -10.14 -10.00 -66.67
CA THR A 482 -9.40 -10.95 -67.50
C THR A 482 -8.29 -11.64 -66.70
N GLU A 483 -7.86 -12.81 -67.16
CA GLU A 483 -6.75 -13.53 -66.56
C GLU A 483 -5.48 -12.64 -66.55
N GLY A 484 -4.75 -12.64 -65.42
CA GLY A 484 -3.57 -11.79 -65.20
C GLY A 484 -3.84 -10.35 -64.75
N THR A 485 -5.13 -9.97 -64.61
CA THR A 485 -5.47 -8.65 -64.03
C THR A 485 -5.14 -8.62 -62.57
N CYS A 486 -4.50 -7.52 -62.09
CA CYS A 486 -4.30 -7.26 -60.67
C CYS A 486 -4.59 -5.81 -60.33
N ILE A 487 -5.01 -5.60 -59.07
CA ILE A 487 -5.19 -4.29 -58.45
C ILE A 487 -4.03 -4.09 -57.48
N VAL A 488 -3.26 -3.03 -57.67
CA VAL A 488 -2.09 -2.68 -56.85
C VAL A 488 -2.38 -1.40 -56.10
N MET A 489 -2.27 -1.44 -54.80
CA MET A 489 -2.25 -0.25 -53.95
C MET A 489 -0.82 -0.01 -53.45
N GLU A 490 -0.33 1.19 -53.70
CA GLU A 490 0.97 1.66 -53.17
C GLU A 490 0.75 2.89 -52.32
N ALA A 491 1.47 2.99 -51.20
CA ALA A 491 1.43 4.13 -50.30
C ALA A 491 2.75 4.24 -49.51
N VAL A 492 3.03 5.41 -48.98
CA VAL A 492 4.07 5.63 -47.98
C VAL A 492 3.36 5.73 -46.62
N VAL A 493 3.74 4.89 -45.66
CA VAL A 493 3.22 4.91 -44.31
C VAL A 493 4.14 5.77 -43.43
N GLU A 494 3.62 6.85 -42.85
CA GLU A 494 4.25 7.55 -41.75
C GLU A 494 3.74 6.99 -40.44
N ASN A 495 4.61 6.33 -39.67
CA ASN A 495 4.29 5.72 -38.39
C ASN A 495 4.92 6.49 -37.22
N ARG A 496 4.07 7.05 -36.33
CA ARG A 496 4.47 7.65 -35.04
C ARG A 496 4.21 6.73 -33.85
N ILE A 497 3.80 5.48 -34.09
CA ILE A 497 3.62 4.48 -33.05
C ILE A 497 4.98 3.82 -32.77
N PRO A 498 5.40 3.65 -31.50
CA PRO A 498 6.66 2.99 -31.15
C PRO A 498 6.52 1.46 -31.22
N ALA A 499 6.04 0.97 -32.34
CA ALA A 499 5.87 -0.44 -32.65
C ALA A 499 6.08 -0.67 -34.14
N TYR A 500 6.74 -1.77 -34.50
CA TYR A 500 6.77 -2.28 -35.86
C TYR A 500 5.41 -2.89 -36.18
N LEU A 501 4.88 -2.61 -37.37
CA LEU A 501 3.57 -3.11 -37.77
C LEU A 501 3.72 -4.03 -38.96
N ASN A 502 3.09 -5.19 -38.86
CA ASN A 502 2.90 -6.11 -39.98
C ASN A 502 1.41 -6.20 -40.31
N VAL A 503 1.06 -6.14 -41.59
CA VAL A 503 -0.31 -6.14 -42.07
C VAL A 503 -0.56 -7.39 -42.86
N GLU A 504 -1.58 -8.15 -42.49
CA GLU A 504 -2.11 -9.29 -43.22
C GLU A 504 -3.54 -8.95 -43.66
N ALA A 505 -3.93 -9.38 -44.87
CA ALA A 505 -5.29 -9.19 -45.34
C ALA A 505 -5.82 -10.48 -46.00
N THR A 506 -7.03 -10.86 -45.61
CA THR A 506 -7.70 -12.05 -46.11
C THR A 506 -9.03 -11.66 -46.72
N PRO A 507 -9.29 -11.99 -48.01
CA PRO A 507 -10.56 -11.65 -48.66
C PRO A 507 -11.70 -12.51 -48.11
N ILE A 508 -12.88 -11.87 -47.94
CA ILE A 508 -14.09 -12.50 -47.40
C ILE A 508 -15.16 -12.60 -48.48
N GLY A 509 -15.80 -13.76 -48.57
CA GLY A 509 -16.88 -14.04 -49.50
C GLY A 509 -18.25 -13.56 -49.02
N LEU A 510 -19.25 -13.74 -49.88
CA LEU A 510 -20.66 -13.41 -49.62
C LEU A 510 -21.26 -14.22 -48.45
N ASP A 511 -20.71 -15.37 -48.16
CA ASP A 511 -21.10 -16.26 -47.06
C ASP A 511 -20.38 -15.91 -45.72
N GLY A 512 -19.55 -14.85 -45.71
CA GLY A 512 -18.76 -14.45 -44.57
C GLY A 512 -17.50 -15.27 -44.33
N ASN A 513 -17.23 -16.28 -45.19
CA ASN A 513 -16.03 -17.13 -45.09
C ASN A 513 -14.84 -16.55 -45.86
N GLU A 514 -13.63 -16.95 -45.45
CA GLU A 514 -12.41 -16.57 -46.15
C GLU A 514 -12.37 -17.17 -47.57
N LEU A 515 -12.07 -16.33 -48.57
CA LEU A 515 -11.92 -16.79 -49.96
C LEU A 515 -10.52 -17.40 -50.17
N PRO A 516 -10.43 -18.55 -50.82
CA PRO A 516 -9.14 -19.16 -51.12
C PRO A 516 -8.34 -18.34 -52.13
N SER A 517 -7.02 -18.44 -52.10
CA SER A 517 -6.09 -17.73 -53.00
C SER A 517 -6.33 -18.05 -54.48
N SER A 518 -6.99 -19.15 -54.79
CA SER A 518 -7.45 -19.49 -56.18
C SER A 518 -8.58 -18.60 -56.66
N VAL A 519 -9.32 -17.96 -55.79
CA VAL A 519 -10.39 -17.00 -56.10
C VAL A 519 -9.86 -15.58 -56.10
N ILE A 520 -9.16 -15.19 -55.03
CA ILE A 520 -8.44 -13.91 -54.93
C ILE A 520 -7.13 -14.16 -54.19
N LYS A 521 -6.01 -13.94 -54.87
CA LYS A 521 -4.70 -13.92 -54.22
C LYS A 521 -4.40 -12.52 -53.70
N VAL A 522 -3.95 -12.42 -52.46
CA VAL A 522 -3.48 -11.18 -51.83
C VAL A 522 -2.00 -11.33 -51.54
N ASP A 523 -1.20 -10.44 -52.09
CA ASP A 523 0.22 -10.32 -51.76
C ASP A 523 0.42 -8.96 -51.10
N ILE A 524 1.05 -8.93 -49.90
CA ILE A 524 1.29 -7.73 -49.14
C ILE A 524 2.78 -7.63 -48.84
N ASP A 525 3.33 -6.45 -49.14
CA ASP A 525 4.64 -6.01 -48.72
C ASP A 525 4.43 -4.77 -47.83
N ALA A 526 4.51 -4.97 -46.49
CA ALA A 526 4.10 -3.98 -45.47
C ALA A 526 4.89 -4.17 -44.17
N ASP A 527 6.22 -4.07 -44.23
CA ASP A 527 7.07 -3.98 -43.05
C ASP A 527 7.13 -2.52 -42.60
N VAL A 528 6.18 -2.15 -41.74
CA VAL A 528 6.09 -0.75 -41.24
C VAL A 528 7.04 -0.57 -40.06
N LYS A 529 8.05 0.28 -40.25
CA LYS A 529 9.05 0.62 -39.23
C LYS A 529 8.42 1.35 -38.05
N ALA A 530 8.93 1.07 -36.85
CA ALA A 530 8.50 1.73 -35.63
C ALA A 530 9.05 3.15 -35.51
N SER A 531 8.28 4.06 -34.91
CA SER A 531 8.82 5.34 -34.42
C SER A 531 9.92 5.10 -33.40
N PRO A 532 11.12 5.70 -33.54
CA PRO A 532 12.24 5.43 -32.63
C PRO A 532 12.02 5.99 -31.22
N ASN A 533 11.15 6.98 -31.07
CA ASN A 533 10.94 7.70 -29.80
C ASN A 533 9.47 8.05 -29.52
N GLY A 534 8.51 7.59 -30.34
CA GLY A 534 7.09 7.93 -30.22
C GLY A 534 6.73 9.37 -30.63
N ILE A 535 7.67 10.12 -31.20
CA ILE A 535 7.50 11.51 -31.64
C ILE A 535 7.78 11.62 -33.14
N ASP A 536 8.98 11.20 -33.52
CA ASP A 536 9.44 11.26 -34.91
C ASP A 536 8.78 10.13 -35.72
N ALA A 537 8.26 10.49 -36.89
CA ALA A 537 7.67 9.50 -37.79
C ALA A 537 8.75 8.63 -38.44
N ALA A 538 8.55 7.33 -38.44
CA ALA A 538 9.26 6.42 -39.34
C ALA A 538 8.48 6.26 -40.65
N THR A 539 9.17 6.23 -41.77
CA THR A 539 8.55 6.02 -43.09
C THR A 539 8.81 4.62 -43.63
N SER A 540 7.83 4.03 -44.27
CA SER A 540 7.90 2.70 -44.91
C SER A 540 7.03 2.67 -46.14
N ASP A 541 7.43 1.88 -47.13
CA ASP A 541 6.61 1.63 -48.28
C ASP A 541 5.57 0.54 -47.98
N LEU A 542 4.36 0.73 -48.44
CA LEU A 542 3.26 -0.24 -48.37
C LEU A 542 2.85 -0.59 -49.77
N ARG A 543 2.81 -1.89 -50.08
CA ARG A 543 2.33 -2.39 -51.34
C ARG A 543 1.40 -3.58 -51.14
N ILE A 544 0.16 -3.47 -51.62
CA ILE A 544 -0.85 -4.53 -51.56
C ILE A 544 -1.26 -4.87 -53.00
N VAL A 545 -1.21 -6.13 -53.36
CA VAL A 545 -1.60 -6.63 -54.67
C VAL A 545 -2.75 -7.63 -54.53
N LEU A 546 -3.88 -7.32 -55.15
CA LEU A 546 -5.02 -8.20 -55.26
C LEU A 546 -5.05 -8.80 -56.67
N THR A 547 -4.97 -10.11 -56.80
CA THR A 547 -5.05 -10.83 -58.06
C THR A 547 -6.30 -11.71 -58.09
N PRO A 548 -7.44 -11.19 -58.58
CA PRO A 548 -8.68 -11.97 -58.66
C PRO A 548 -8.66 -12.95 -59.83
N SER A 549 -9.29 -14.10 -59.66
CA SER A 549 -9.67 -14.98 -60.80
C SER A 549 -10.75 -14.30 -61.65
N LYS A 550 -11.07 -14.85 -62.81
CA LYS A 550 -12.03 -14.26 -63.77
C LYS A 550 -13.38 -13.83 -63.19
N GLN A 551 -13.88 -14.56 -62.19
CA GLN A 551 -15.09 -14.19 -61.41
C GLN A 551 -14.81 -13.88 -59.97
N GLY A 552 -13.58 -13.64 -59.62
CA GLY A 552 -13.16 -13.44 -58.22
C GLY A 552 -13.79 -12.22 -57.56
N LEU A 553 -13.93 -11.12 -58.30
CA LEU A 553 -14.56 -9.90 -57.78
C LEU A 553 -16.03 -10.07 -57.44
N LYS A 554 -16.78 -10.86 -58.24
CA LYS A 554 -18.20 -11.16 -57.98
C LYS A 554 -18.42 -11.96 -56.68
N LYS A 555 -17.40 -12.68 -56.22
CA LYS A 555 -17.44 -13.46 -54.97
C LYS A 555 -16.97 -12.67 -53.76
N LEU A 556 -16.24 -11.56 -53.95
CA LEU A 556 -15.69 -10.75 -52.89
C LEU A 556 -16.79 -9.91 -52.22
N ASN A 557 -16.90 -10.00 -50.92
CA ASN A 557 -17.79 -9.17 -50.11
C ASN A 557 -17.06 -8.27 -49.15
N GLY A 558 -15.79 -8.56 -48.85
CA GLY A 558 -15.03 -7.78 -47.87
C GLY A 558 -13.60 -8.25 -47.71
N MET A 559 -12.97 -7.70 -46.68
CA MET A 559 -11.59 -7.99 -46.32
C MET A 559 -11.47 -8.07 -44.80
N LYS A 560 -10.82 -9.11 -44.30
CA LYS A 560 -10.38 -9.23 -42.92
C LYS A 560 -8.93 -8.73 -42.83
N ILE A 561 -8.69 -7.64 -42.15
CA ILE A 561 -7.38 -7.04 -41.94
C ILE A 561 -6.89 -7.42 -40.59
N LYS A 562 -5.68 -7.96 -40.47
CA LYS A 562 -4.98 -8.28 -39.27
C LYS A 562 -3.71 -7.44 -39.19
N VAL A 563 -3.57 -6.62 -38.16
CA VAL A 563 -2.38 -5.81 -37.89
C VAL A 563 -1.70 -6.34 -36.64
N SER A 564 -0.45 -6.75 -36.76
CA SER A 564 0.37 -7.15 -35.64
C SER A 564 1.36 -6.03 -35.28
N GLY A 565 1.37 -5.60 -34.01
CA GLY A 565 2.33 -4.64 -33.49
C GLY A 565 3.37 -5.36 -32.63
N THR A 566 4.66 -5.17 -32.93
CA THR A 566 5.78 -5.83 -32.24
C THR A 566 6.84 -4.83 -31.80
N ALA A 567 7.57 -5.15 -30.70
CA ALA A 567 8.70 -4.35 -30.29
C ALA A 567 9.93 -4.50 -31.19
N LYS A 568 10.07 -5.64 -31.88
CA LYS A 568 11.18 -5.98 -32.78
C LYS A 568 10.74 -5.93 -34.23
N ASP A 569 11.68 -5.66 -35.14
CA ASP A 569 11.45 -5.76 -36.58
C ASP A 569 11.17 -7.22 -37.03
N ALA A 570 10.82 -7.40 -38.28
CA ALA A 570 10.51 -8.73 -38.87
C ALA A 570 11.66 -9.74 -38.75
N ASN A 571 12.91 -9.27 -38.57
CA ASN A 571 14.09 -10.12 -38.39
C ASN A 571 14.40 -10.37 -36.89
N GLY A 572 13.59 -9.87 -35.97
CA GLY A 572 13.80 -10.01 -34.54
C GLY A 572 14.88 -9.09 -33.97
N ASN A 573 15.23 -8.02 -34.69
CA ASN A 573 16.28 -7.08 -34.31
C ASN A 573 15.68 -5.70 -33.97
N ASN A 574 16.57 -4.75 -33.60
CA ASN A 574 16.27 -3.33 -33.40
C ASN A 574 15.08 -3.06 -32.46
N PRO A 575 15.10 -3.56 -31.21
CA PRO A 575 13.98 -3.43 -30.30
C PRO A 575 13.68 -1.96 -29.95
N ILE A 576 12.43 -1.54 -30.12
CA ILE A 576 11.88 -0.29 -29.61
C ILE A 576 11.05 -0.63 -28.37
N LYS A 577 11.56 -0.25 -27.20
CA LYS A 577 10.95 -0.61 -25.91
C LYS A 577 10.93 0.53 -24.92
N GLY A 578 10.03 0.46 -23.93
CA GLY A 578 9.94 1.40 -22.81
C GLY A 578 9.33 2.75 -23.17
N ILE A 579 8.70 2.88 -24.33
CA ILE A 579 7.94 4.06 -24.75
C ILE A 579 6.46 3.77 -24.56
N THR A 580 5.80 4.52 -23.67
CA THR A 580 4.38 4.32 -23.39
C THR A 580 3.52 4.70 -24.58
N LEU A 581 2.59 3.83 -24.97
CA LEU A 581 1.60 4.12 -25.99
C LEU A 581 0.73 5.29 -25.57
N ASN A 582 0.47 6.24 -26.51
CA ASN A 582 -0.26 7.48 -26.22
C ASN A 582 -1.39 7.69 -27.23
N ALA A 583 -2.60 7.91 -26.73
CA ALA A 583 -3.82 8.08 -27.52
C ALA A 583 -3.83 9.33 -28.40
N LYS A 584 -3.09 10.38 -28.02
CA LYS A 584 -3.11 11.70 -28.68
C LYS A 584 -1.92 11.91 -29.63
N LYS A 585 -0.74 11.36 -29.29
CA LYS A 585 0.51 11.60 -30.00
C LYS A 585 0.78 10.55 -31.07
N HIS A 586 0.40 9.29 -30.79
CA HIS A 586 0.70 8.19 -31.69
C HIS A 586 -0.36 8.06 -32.78
N SER A 587 0.10 7.97 -34.02
CA SER A 587 -0.77 7.97 -35.19
C SER A 587 -0.09 7.34 -36.41
N LEU A 588 -0.90 6.98 -37.38
CA LEU A 588 -0.48 6.57 -38.71
C LEU A 588 -1.03 7.54 -39.77
N VAL A 589 -0.28 7.77 -40.83
CA VAL A 589 -0.74 8.49 -42.02
C VAL A 589 -0.29 7.72 -43.26
N LEU A 590 -1.20 7.51 -44.22
CA LEU A 590 -0.86 6.99 -45.52
C LEU A 590 -0.71 8.18 -46.50
N GLN A 591 0.46 8.30 -47.08
CA GLN A 591 0.79 9.37 -48.04
C GLN A 591 0.98 8.78 -49.43
N ASN A 592 0.80 9.61 -50.44
CA ASN A 592 1.06 9.26 -51.86
C ASN A 592 0.34 7.99 -52.30
N ILE A 593 -0.91 7.79 -51.83
CA ILE A 593 -1.70 6.61 -52.17
C ILE A 593 -1.92 6.58 -53.67
N ARG A 594 -1.54 5.48 -54.30
CA ARG A 594 -1.73 5.22 -55.71
C ARG A 594 -2.43 3.88 -55.88
N LEU A 595 -3.49 3.85 -56.66
CA LEU A 595 -4.18 2.67 -57.04
C LEU A 595 -3.98 2.42 -58.53
N THR A 596 -3.53 1.23 -58.88
CA THR A 596 -3.21 0.87 -60.24
C THR A 596 -3.93 -0.42 -60.60
N LEU A 597 -4.76 -0.37 -61.63
CA LEU A 597 -5.31 -1.54 -62.30
C LEU A 597 -4.36 -1.95 -63.44
N LYS A 598 -3.79 -3.14 -63.36
CA LYS A 598 -2.96 -3.75 -64.42
C LYS A 598 -3.74 -4.87 -65.05
N GLY A 599 -3.98 -4.79 -66.39
CA GLY A 599 -4.79 -5.74 -67.12
C GLY A 599 -6.11 -5.14 -67.61
N LYS A 600 -7.15 -5.93 -67.73
CA LYS A 600 -8.46 -5.54 -68.30
C LYS A 600 -9.60 -5.92 -67.36
N ALA A 601 -10.39 -4.94 -66.95
CA ALA A 601 -11.65 -5.12 -66.26
C ALA A 601 -12.81 -4.89 -67.28
N ILE A 602 -13.88 -5.61 -67.09
CA ILE A 602 -15.10 -5.55 -67.93
C ILE A 602 -16.26 -5.24 -67.00
N ALA A 603 -16.92 -4.11 -67.23
CA ALA A 603 -18.13 -3.76 -66.51
C ALA A 603 -19.34 -4.21 -67.34
N ASP A 604 -20.20 -5.04 -66.74
CA ASP A 604 -21.49 -5.41 -67.28
C ASP A 604 -22.53 -4.44 -66.69
N LEU A 605 -22.99 -3.52 -67.50
CA LEU A 605 -23.95 -2.48 -67.14
C LEU A 605 -25.36 -2.81 -67.57
N ASN A 606 -25.63 -4.05 -67.98
CA ASN A 606 -26.95 -4.54 -68.46
C ASN A 606 -27.92 -4.86 -67.32
#